data_c42309bf876c0688cbc1984ca36dbe2e
#
_entry.id   c42309bf876c0688cbc1984ca36dbe2e
#
_cell.length_a   1.000
_cell.length_b   1.000
_cell.length_c   1.000
_cell.angle_alpha   90.00
_cell.angle_beta   90.00
_cell.angle_gamma   90.00
#
_symmetry.space_group_name_H-M   'P 1'
#
loop_
_entity.id
_entity.type
_entity.pdbx_description
1 polymer ?
#
loop_
_entity_poly.entity_id
_entity_poly.type
_entity_poly.pdbx_seq_one_letter_code
_entity_poly.pdbx_strand_id
1 'polypeptide(L)'
;LCYLLIHLGAYVFFYFFFAKKMVQNHHYETDAITSLWMTLVTLFIVLLMSLASSFWGFRTLHGIYGLVCCLFVMINQRNYMGQWHLQKEMSAQEQLFMMNKAQYELSKENIELINRKCHDLKHQIAGLRNITDSEERRQVVDSIEKSVMIYDSILHTGNPILDTVLTEKSLVCQENGIRMHGIIDGKLLFFMDAIDIYTLFGNALDNAIEANRKVEEEKRCISILIHEKVNLIFIQIENPYSEALHFKHGLPQTSKEDKDYHGFGMESIRTMAEKYGGFLTLETGQDIFVLRITIPRSR
;
A
#
# COMPACT_ATOMS: atom_id res chain seq x y z
N LEU A 1 29.96 -27.50 -43.25
CA LEU A 1 29.35 -26.18 -43.46
C LEU A 1 27.84 -26.21 -43.13
N CYS A 2 27.03 -27.12 -43.68
CA CYS A 2 25.59 -27.21 -43.43
C CYS A 2 25.24 -27.44 -41.97
N TYR A 3 26.00 -28.24 -41.21
CA TYR A 3 25.79 -28.50 -39.80
C TYR A 3 25.98 -27.25 -38.95
N LEU A 4 26.97 -26.45 -39.27
CA LEU A 4 27.29 -25.20 -38.56
C LEU A 4 26.22 -24.13 -38.80
N LEU A 5 25.67 -24.06 -40.02
CA LEU A 5 24.58 -23.16 -40.40
C LEU A 5 23.26 -23.50 -39.72
N ILE A 6 22.93 -24.80 -39.54
CA ILE A 6 21.73 -25.25 -38.84
C ILE A 6 21.82 -24.90 -37.34
N HIS A 7 22.98 -25.12 -36.71
CA HIS A 7 23.19 -24.76 -35.30
C HIS A 7 23.15 -23.26 -35.09
N LEU A 8 23.76 -22.47 -35.97
CA LEU A 8 23.72 -21.01 -35.92
C LEU A 8 22.29 -20.48 -36.09
N GLY A 9 21.53 -21.06 -37.03
CA GLY A 9 20.12 -20.72 -37.21
C GLY A 9 19.24 -21.02 -36.02
N ALA A 10 19.44 -22.19 -35.38
CA ALA A 10 18.76 -22.55 -34.14
C ALA A 10 19.13 -21.59 -33.00
N TYR A 11 20.42 -21.23 -32.84
CA TYR A 11 20.86 -20.26 -31.83
C TYR A 11 20.25 -18.89 -32.01
N VAL A 12 20.21 -18.38 -33.25
CA VAL A 12 19.60 -17.08 -33.62
C VAL A 12 18.10 -17.11 -33.34
N PHE A 13 17.41 -18.20 -33.69
CA PHE A 13 15.99 -18.38 -33.42
C PHE A 13 15.68 -18.37 -31.91
N PHE A 14 16.42 -19.12 -31.10
CA PHE A 14 16.26 -19.15 -29.66
C PHE A 14 16.59 -17.82 -29.00
N TYR A 15 17.63 -17.12 -29.49
CA TYR A 15 17.97 -15.79 -29.01
C TYR A 15 16.82 -14.78 -29.22
N PHE A 16 16.29 -14.71 -30.47
CA PHE A 16 15.25 -13.74 -30.79
C PHE A 16 13.90 -14.07 -30.14
N PHE A 17 13.51 -15.33 -30.09
CA PHE A 17 12.20 -15.72 -29.52
C PHE A 17 12.16 -15.75 -28.02
N PHE A 18 13.25 -16.08 -27.36
CA PHE A 18 13.27 -16.30 -25.91
C PHE A 18 14.17 -15.31 -25.16
N ALA A 19 15.43 -15.16 -25.52
CA ALA A 19 16.38 -14.35 -24.78
C ALA A 19 16.05 -12.85 -24.86
N LYS A 20 15.69 -12.35 -26.04
CA LYS A 20 15.32 -10.93 -26.23
C LYS A 20 14.10 -10.52 -25.41
N LYS A 21 13.12 -11.43 -25.23
CA LYS A 21 11.93 -11.18 -24.43
C LYS A 21 12.21 -11.22 -22.92
N MET A 22 13.24 -11.96 -22.49
CA MET A 22 13.70 -12.00 -21.10
C MET A 22 14.51 -10.74 -20.72
N VAL A 23 15.32 -10.21 -21.64
CA VAL A 23 16.13 -9.00 -21.39
C VAL A 23 15.30 -7.73 -21.33
N GLN A 24 14.11 -7.68 -21.92
CA GLN A 24 13.22 -6.51 -21.87
C GLN A 24 12.54 -6.29 -20.52
N ASN A 25 12.52 -7.29 -19.63
CA ASN A 25 12.00 -7.17 -18.27
C ASN A 25 13.15 -6.96 -17.28
N HIS A 26 13.63 -5.74 -17.15
CA HIS A 26 14.82 -5.30 -16.39
C HIS A 26 14.78 -5.50 -14.85
N HIS A 27 13.88 -6.31 -14.30
CA HIS A 27 13.75 -6.52 -12.86
C HIS A 27 14.09 -7.93 -12.35
N TYR A 28 14.83 -8.71 -13.15
CA TYR A 28 15.24 -10.06 -12.74
C TYR A 28 16.68 -10.08 -12.22
N GLU A 29 16.87 -9.71 -10.95
CA GLU A 29 17.99 -10.27 -10.17
C GLU A 29 17.64 -11.72 -9.84
N THR A 30 17.68 -12.59 -10.84
CA THR A 30 17.80 -14.03 -10.58
C THR A 30 19.16 -14.23 -9.95
N ASP A 31 19.25 -15.11 -8.95
CA ASP A 31 20.51 -15.69 -8.57
C ASP A 31 21.19 -16.21 -9.83
N ALA A 32 22.06 -15.38 -10.39
CA ALA A 32 22.78 -15.68 -11.64
C ALA A 32 23.51 -17.03 -11.52
N ILE A 33 23.84 -17.41 -10.30
CA ILE A 33 24.48 -18.66 -9.91
C ILE A 33 23.56 -19.86 -10.15
N THR A 34 22.30 -19.84 -9.74
CA THR A 34 21.36 -20.96 -9.93
C THR A 34 20.97 -21.13 -11.39
N SER A 35 20.77 -20.05 -12.13
CA SER A 35 20.56 -20.09 -13.58
C SER A 35 21.77 -20.64 -14.33
N LEU A 36 22.97 -20.24 -13.92
CA LEU A 36 24.23 -20.68 -14.49
C LEU A 36 24.48 -22.18 -14.21
N TRP A 37 24.21 -22.66 -13.01
CA TRP A 37 24.30 -24.07 -12.67
C TRP A 37 23.32 -24.93 -13.46
N MET A 38 22.08 -24.52 -13.61
CA MET A 38 21.07 -25.25 -14.41
C MET A 38 21.48 -25.34 -15.90
N THR A 39 22.00 -24.27 -16.47
CA THR A 39 22.52 -24.28 -17.86
C THR A 39 23.77 -25.14 -17.99
N LEU A 40 24.70 -25.12 -17.04
CA LEU A 40 25.89 -25.97 -17.04
C LEU A 40 25.55 -27.46 -16.92
N VAL A 41 24.64 -27.84 -16.04
CA VAL A 41 24.19 -29.22 -15.86
C VAL A 41 23.53 -29.76 -17.14
N THR A 42 22.68 -28.96 -17.80
CA THR A 42 22.04 -29.36 -19.06
C THR A 42 23.03 -29.47 -20.20
N LEU A 43 23.98 -28.54 -20.29
CA LEU A 43 25.05 -28.59 -21.30
C LEU A 43 25.91 -29.84 -21.10
N PHE A 44 26.21 -30.20 -19.85
CA PHE A 44 26.97 -31.40 -19.50
C PHE A 44 26.21 -32.70 -19.85
N ILE A 45 24.90 -32.77 -19.58
CA ILE A 45 24.06 -33.92 -19.97
C ILE A 45 24.00 -34.07 -21.50
N VAL A 46 23.79 -32.97 -22.23
CA VAL A 46 23.79 -32.98 -23.71
C VAL A 46 25.12 -33.42 -24.28
N LEU A 47 26.24 -33.01 -23.67
CA LEU A 47 27.59 -33.38 -24.08
C LEU A 47 27.88 -34.85 -23.82
N LEU A 48 27.50 -35.40 -22.66
CA LEU A 48 27.63 -36.82 -22.31
C LEU A 48 26.84 -37.70 -23.29
N MET A 49 25.61 -37.31 -23.58
CA MET A 49 24.75 -38.02 -24.51
C MET A 49 25.30 -37.95 -25.95
N SER A 50 25.91 -36.80 -26.35
CA SER A 50 26.59 -36.63 -27.62
C SER A 50 27.78 -37.58 -27.78
N LEU A 51 28.60 -37.74 -26.76
CA LEU A 51 29.69 -38.69 -26.74
C LEU A 51 29.22 -40.16 -26.85
N ALA A 52 28.19 -40.52 -26.03
CA ALA A 52 27.64 -41.87 -26.02
C ALA A 52 27.05 -42.29 -27.38
N SER A 53 26.37 -41.38 -28.10
CA SER A 53 25.79 -41.70 -29.42
C SER A 53 26.80 -41.74 -30.55
N SER A 54 27.90 -41.07 -30.40
CA SER A 54 29.01 -41.18 -31.36
C SER A 54 29.58 -42.62 -31.39
N PHE A 55 29.53 -43.32 -30.24
CA PHE A 55 29.89 -44.74 -30.14
C PHE A 55 28.86 -45.70 -30.78
N TRP A 56 27.56 -45.38 -30.73
CA TRP A 56 26.48 -46.31 -31.08
C TRP A 56 25.77 -46.00 -32.40
N GLY A 57 26.19 -45.01 -33.18
CA GLY A 57 25.72 -44.75 -34.53
C GLY A 57 24.35 -44.11 -34.70
N PHE A 58 23.64 -43.76 -33.60
CA PHE A 58 22.29 -43.18 -33.61
C PHE A 58 22.27 -41.64 -33.66
N ARG A 59 22.85 -41.05 -34.71
CA ARG A 59 23.01 -39.59 -34.86
C ARG A 59 21.71 -38.78 -34.89
N THR A 60 20.65 -39.31 -35.48
CA THR A 60 19.37 -38.60 -35.62
C THR A 60 18.56 -38.53 -34.34
N LEU A 61 18.53 -39.60 -33.55
CA LEU A 61 17.86 -39.65 -32.23
C LEU A 61 18.47 -38.65 -31.26
N HIS A 62 19.71 -38.32 -31.39
CA HIS A 62 20.49 -37.43 -30.56
C HIS A 62 20.06 -35.96 -30.66
N GLY A 63 19.82 -35.48 -31.89
CA GLY A 63 19.36 -34.13 -32.14
C GLY A 63 17.96 -33.89 -31.55
N ILE A 64 17.07 -34.89 -31.65
CA ILE A 64 15.71 -34.80 -31.09
C ILE A 64 15.75 -34.79 -29.55
N TYR A 65 16.58 -35.65 -28.94
CA TYR A 65 16.72 -35.69 -27.49
C TYR A 65 17.29 -34.37 -26.94
N GLY A 66 18.34 -33.83 -27.56
CA GLY A 66 18.91 -32.54 -27.17
C GLY A 66 17.90 -31.39 -27.22
N LEU A 67 17.07 -31.37 -28.28
CA LEU A 67 16.01 -30.38 -28.41
C LEU A 67 14.91 -30.49 -27.35
N VAL A 68 14.50 -31.74 -27.03
CA VAL A 68 13.53 -31.99 -25.95
C VAL A 68 14.10 -31.57 -24.58
N CYS A 69 15.34 -31.90 -24.30
CA CYS A 69 16.01 -31.47 -23.04
C CYS A 69 16.11 -29.95 -22.93
N CYS A 70 16.49 -29.25 -24.01
CA CYS A 70 16.53 -27.79 -24.03
C CYS A 70 15.16 -27.17 -23.79
N LEU A 71 14.11 -27.68 -24.43
CA LEU A 71 12.73 -27.21 -24.22
C LEU A 71 12.27 -27.46 -22.78
N PHE A 72 12.56 -28.63 -22.24
CA PHE A 72 12.21 -28.96 -20.86
C PHE A 72 12.87 -28.00 -19.86
N VAL A 73 14.14 -27.71 -20.03
CA VAL A 73 14.85 -26.77 -19.16
C VAL A 73 14.30 -25.35 -19.28
N MET A 74 14.00 -24.91 -20.49
CA MET A 74 13.42 -23.57 -20.69
C MET A 74 12.04 -23.44 -20.05
N ILE A 75 11.20 -24.46 -20.14
CA ILE A 75 9.89 -24.48 -19.46
C ILE A 75 10.04 -24.44 -17.96
N ASN A 76 10.93 -25.29 -17.40
CA ASN A 76 11.18 -25.30 -15.95
C ASN A 76 11.78 -23.96 -15.48
N GLN A 77 12.70 -23.37 -16.18
CA GLN A 77 13.29 -22.08 -15.86
C GLN A 77 12.22 -20.96 -15.84
N ARG A 78 11.32 -20.96 -16.82
CA ARG A 78 10.19 -20.02 -16.86
C ARG A 78 9.23 -20.19 -15.69
N ASN A 79 8.89 -21.44 -15.34
CA ASN A 79 8.00 -21.74 -14.22
C ASN A 79 8.63 -21.33 -12.88
N TYR A 80 9.92 -21.60 -12.72
CA TYR A 80 10.67 -21.22 -11.52
C TYR A 80 10.72 -19.70 -11.34
N MET A 81 10.98 -18.96 -12.41
CA MET A 81 10.97 -17.49 -12.37
C MET A 81 9.59 -16.91 -12.01
N GLY A 82 8.52 -17.51 -12.55
CA GLY A 82 7.16 -17.09 -12.21
C GLY A 82 6.81 -17.29 -10.74
N GLN A 83 7.21 -18.44 -10.17
CA GLN A 83 6.98 -18.73 -8.76
C GLN A 83 7.80 -17.81 -7.84
N TRP A 84 9.05 -17.52 -8.19
CA TRP A 84 9.91 -16.65 -7.40
C TRP A 84 9.39 -15.20 -7.38
N HIS A 85 8.90 -14.69 -8.51
CA HIS A 85 8.31 -13.36 -8.59
C HIS A 85 7.06 -13.26 -7.73
N LEU A 86 6.17 -14.25 -7.82
CA LEU A 86 4.96 -14.32 -7.00
C LEU A 86 5.30 -14.38 -5.51
N GLN A 87 6.32 -15.17 -5.13
CA GLN A 87 6.76 -15.28 -3.75
C GLN A 87 7.35 -13.97 -3.21
N LYS A 88 8.09 -13.24 -4.05
CA LYS A 88 8.63 -11.91 -3.69
C LYS A 88 7.51 -10.87 -3.51
N GLU A 89 6.51 -10.87 -4.39
CA GLU A 89 5.32 -10.01 -4.23
C GLU A 89 4.55 -10.34 -2.95
N MET A 90 4.32 -11.62 -2.68
CA MET A 90 3.65 -12.07 -1.45
C MET A 90 4.41 -11.65 -0.20
N SER A 91 5.74 -11.81 -0.18
CA SER A 91 6.56 -11.41 0.97
C SER A 91 6.56 -9.90 1.19
N ALA A 92 6.56 -9.10 0.13
CA ALA A 92 6.46 -7.65 0.22
C ALA A 92 5.07 -7.20 0.76
N GLN A 93 4.00 -7.84 0.30
CA GLN A 93 2.65 -7.59 0.83
C GLN A 93 2.53 -7.98 2.31
N GLU A 94 3.12 -9.11 2.70
CA GLU A 94 3.13 -9.56 4.09
C GLU A 94 3.89 -8.60 5.00
N GLN A 95 5.04 -8.08 4.54
CA GLN A 95 5.79 -7.05 5.26
C GLN A 95 4.98 -5.76 5.44
N LEU A 96 4.32 -5.28 4.37
CA LEU A 96 3.45 -4.09 4.45
C LEU A 96 2.28 -4.32 5.43
N PHE A 97 1.68 -5.49 5.39
CA PHE A 97 0.61 -5.86 6.32
C PHE A 97 1.08 -5.84 7.78
N MET A 98 2.26 -6.42 8.05
CA MET A 98 2.84 -6.44 9.41
C MET A 98 3.21 -5.03 9.88
N MET A 99 3.75 -4.18 9.01
CA MET A 99 4.04 -2.78 9.32
C MET A 99 2.76 -2.01 9.67
N ASN A 100 1.71 -2.13 8.87
CA ASN A 100 0.43 -1.47 9.13
C ASN A 100 -0.20 -1.95 10.44
N LYS A 101 -0.11 -3.25 10.72
CA LYS A 101 -0.59 -3.82 11.99
C LYS A 101 0.18 -3.26 13.18
N ALA A 102 1.50 -3.21 13.10
CA ALA A 102 2.33 -2.66 14.17
C ALA A 102 2.03 -1.17 14.40
N GLN A 103 1.85 -0.40 13.33
CA GLN A 103 1.47 1.01 13.41
C GLN A 103 0.08 1.20 14.05
N TYR A 104 -0.88 0.35 13.70
CA TYR A 104 -2.21 0.36 14.33
C TYR A 104 -2.14 0.10 15.83
N GLU A 105 -1.41 -0.93 16.26
CA GLU A 105 -1.28 -1.25 17.69
C GLU A 105 -0.59 -0.10 18.46
N LEU A 106 0.46 0.49 17.88
CA LEU A 106 1.15 1.64 18.47
C LEU A 106 0.22 2.86 18.59
N SER A 107 -0.57 3.13 17.56
CA SER A 107 -1.53 4.23 17.57
C SER A 107 -2.61 4.01 18.61
N LYS A 108 -3.12 2.79 18.74
CA LYS A 108 -4.08 2.42 19.78
C LYS A 108 -3.53 2.64 21.20
N GLU A 109 -2.30 2.19 21.45
CA GLU A 109 -1.64 2.39 22.77
C GLU A 109 -1.48 3.89 23.08
N ASN A 110 -1.08 4.69 22.09
CA ASN A 110 -0.95 6.14 22.25
C ASN A 110 -2.29 6.80 22.61
N ILE A 111 -3.38 6.41 21.98
CA ILE A 111 -4.71 6.95 22.26
C ILE A 111 -5.19 6.51 23.64
N GLU A 112 -4.95 5.28 24.06
CA GLU A 112 -5.24 4.84 25.42
C GLU A 112 -4.44 5.63 26.46
N LEU A 113 -3.18 6.00 26.16
CA LEU A 113 -2.37 6.86 27.01
C LEU A 113 -2.94 8.28 27.08
N ILE A 114 -3.34 8.85 25.95
CA ILE A 114 -3.99 10.17 25.88
C ILE A 114 -5.27 10.16 26.70
N ASN A 115 -6.13 9.15 26.51
CA ASN A 115 -7.38 9.02 27.26
C ASN A 115 -7.15 8.95 28.77
N ARG A 116 -6.14 8.20 29.23
CA ARG A 116 -5.75 8.15 30.66
C ARG A 116 -5.31 9.51 31.16
N LYS A 117 -4.43 10.20 30.45
CA LYS A 117 -3.98 11.55 30.82
C LYS A 117 -5.13 12.57 30.86
N CYS A 118 -6.07 12.47 29.91
CA CYS A 118 -7.25 13.32 29.89
C CYS A 118 -8.18 13.06 31.07
N HIS A 119 -8.32 11.79 31.49
CA HIS A 119 -9.08 11.42 32.67
C HIS A 119 -8.44 12.01 33.92
N ASP A 120 -7.12 11.93 34.08
CA ASP A 120 -6.37 12.48 35.18
C ASP A 120 -6.48 14.02 35.25
N LEU A 121 -6.44 14.69 34.08
CA LEU A 121 -6.67 16.13 33.99
C LEU A 121 -8.08 16.53 34.43
N LYS A 122 -9.11 15.76 34.07
CA LYS A 122 -10.49 16.01 34.59
C LYS A 122 -10.56 15.95 36.10
N HIS A 123 -9.87 14.99 36.73
CA HIS A 123 -9.79 14.89 38.16
C HIS A 123 -9.04 16.07 38.81
N GLN A 124 -7.95 16.54 38.18
CA GLN A 124 -7.22 17.72 38.64
C GLN A 124 -8.07 18.99 38.51
N ILE A 125 -8.82 19.17 37.42
CA ILE A 125 -9.77 20.30 37.25
C ILE A 125 -10.87 20.25 38.29
N ALA A 126 -11.39 19.06 38.60
CA ALA A 126 -12.40 18.91 39.65
C ALA A 126 -11.84 19.29 41.02
N GLY A 127 -10.57 18.98 41.32
CA GLY A 127 -9.86 19.38 42.53
C GLY A 127 -9.64 20.90 42.67
N LEU A 128 -9.43 21.59 41.53
CA LEU A 128 -9.23 23.05 41.51
C LEU A 128 -10.44 23.89 41.91
N ARG A 129 -11.65 23.32 41.87
CA ARG A 129 -12.87 23.99 42.37
C ARG A 129 -12.79 24.35 43.87
N ASN A 130 -11.87 23.73 44.59
CA ASN A 130 -11.71 23.91 46.04
C ASN A 130 -10.56 24.86 46.43
N ILE A 131 -9.80 25.40 45.45
CA ILE A 131 -8.70 26.34 45.71
C ILE A 131 -9.25 27.77 45.76
N THR A 132 -9.00 28.48 46.83
CA THR A 132 -9.59 29.82 47.12
C THR A 132 -8.70 30.98 46.65
N ASP A 133 -7.42 30.72 46.29
CA ASP A 133 -6.47 31.73 45.90
C ASP A 133 -6.54 32.00 44.36
N SER A 134 -6.63 33.28 43.98
CA SER A 134 -7.01 33.71 42.63
C SER A 134 -5.86 33.64 41.60
N GLU A 135 -4.61 33.80 42.03
CA GLU A 135 -3.43 33.87 41.13
C GLU A 135 -2.93 32.47 40.77
N GLU A 136 -2.82 31.61 41.75
CA GLU A 136 -2.42 30.21 41.60
C GLU A 136 -3.46 29.42 40.77
N ARG A 137 -4.75 29.75 40.97
CA ARG A 137 -5.88 29.21 40.22
C ARG A 137 -5.81 29.52 38.75
N ARG A 138 -5.39 30.73 38.36
CA ARG A 138 -5.30 31.19 36.98
C ARG A 138 -4.18 30.50 36.23
N GLN A 139 -3.00 30.35 36.82
CA GLN A 139 -1.86 29.65 36.18
C GLN A 139 -2.12 28.16 35.98
N VAL A 140 -2.84 27.51 36.90
CA VAL A 140 -3.20 26.10 36.77
C VAL A 140 -4.31 25.92 35.74
N VAL A 141 -5.28 26.82 35.65
CA VAL A 141 -6.34 26.81 34.64
C VAL A 141 -5.74 26.99 33.20
N ASP A 142 -4.83 27.93 33.00
CA ASP A 142 -4.15 28.14 31.70
C ASP A 142 -3.31 26.93 31.27
N SER A 143 -2.67 26.25 32.19
CA SER A 143 -1.91 25.04 31.91
C SER A 143 -2.81 23.86 31.56
N ILE A 144 -3.99 23.81 32.15
CA ILE A 144 -5.01 22.80 31.90
C ILE A 144 -5.73 23.05 30.56
N GLU A 145 -6.08 24.31 30.24
CA GLU A 145 -6.68 24.66 28.96
C GLU A 145 -5.80 24.24 27.77
N LYS A 146 -4.48 24.47 27.85
CA LYS A 146 -3.54 23.99 26.82
C LYS A 146 -3.50 22.47 26.70
N SER A 147 -3.68 21.77 27.82
CA SER A 147 -3.70 20.30 27.81
C SER A 147 -5.06 19.73 27.38
N VAL A 148 -6.14 20.49 27.54
CA VAL A 148 -7.52 20.11 27.19
C VAL A 148 -7.80 20.31 25.70
N MET A 149 -7.07 21.19 24.99
CA MET A 149 -7.17 21.29 23.52
C MET A 149 -6.93 19.95 22.81
N ILE A 150 -6.13 19.07 23.41
CA ILE A 150 -5.93 17.69 22.91
C ILE A 150 -7.22 16.86 23.05
N TYR A 151 -8.09 17.16 24.03
CA TYR A 151 -9.30 16.42 24.31
C TYR A 151 -10.43 16.68 23.31
N ASP A 152 -10.54 17.90 22.81
CA ASP A 152 -11.54 18.26 21.78
C ASP A 152 -11.24 17.60 20.42
N SER A 153 -10.04 17.05 20.24
CA SER A 153 -9.66 16.32 19.02
C SER A 153 -10.09 14.85 19.02
N ILE A 154 -10.58 14.29 20.13
CA ILE A 154 -11.05 12.90 20.18
C ILE A 154 -12.42 12.84 19.50
N LEU A 155 -12.45 12.22 18.34
CA LEU A 155 -13.66 12.02 17.55
C LEU A 155 -14.39 10.76 18.00
N HIS A 156 -15.70 10.86 18.17
CA HIS A 156 -16.58 9.75 18.54
C HIS A 156 -17.56 9.47 17.40
N THR A 157 -17.17 8.63 16.47
CA THR A 157 -18.01 8.24 15.32
C THR A 157 -18.92 7.04 15.63
N GLY A 158 -18.69 6.39 16.75
CA GLY A 158 -19.34 5.15 17.15
C GLY A 158 -18.64 3.89 16.66
N ASN A 159 -17.46 4.01 15.99
CA ASN A 159 -16.58 2.90 15.64
C ASN A 159 -15.20 3.14 16.28
N PRO A 160 -14.79 2.33 17.27
CA PRO A 160 -13.56 2.58 18.03
C PRO A 160 -12.29 2.61 17.18
N ILE A 161 -12.26 1.85 16.08
CA ILE A 161 -11.11 1.77 15.19
C ILE A 161 -11.00 3.04 14.35
N LEU A 162 -12.13 3.48 13.79
CA LEU A 162 -12.19 4.74 13.06
C LEU A 162 -11.89 5.93 13.97
N ASP A 163 -12.39 5.91 15.20
CA ASP A 163 -12.11 6.94 16.23
C ASP A 163 -10.61 7.04 16.49
N THR A 164 -9.90 5.90 16.55
CA THR A 164 -8.45 5.84 16.71
C THR A 164 -7.73 6.55 15.55
N VAL A 165 -8.03 6.18 14.31
CA VAL A 165 -7.39 6.75 13.13
C VAL A 165 -7.69 8.25 13.02
N LEU A 166 -8.95 8.64 13.16
CA LEU A 166 -9.35 10.03 13.03
C LEU A 166 -8.74 10.92 14.11
N THR A 167 -8.62 10.41 15.34
CA THR A 167 -7.96 11.14 16.46
C THR A 167 -6.48 11.34 16.16
N GLU A 168 -5.76 10.29 15.73
CA GLU A 168 -4.35 10.39 15.34
C GLU A 168 -4.17 11.45 14.24
N LYS A 169 -4.95 11.35 13.17
CA LYS A 169 -4.81 12.27 12.03
C LYS A 169 -5.28 13.69 12.35
N SER A 170 -6.25 13.87 13.27
CA SER A 170 -6.67 15.20 13.72
C SER A 170 -5.57 15.94 14.47
N LEU A 171 -4.78 15.25 15.28
CA LEU A 171 -3.61 15.83 15.94
C LEU A 171 -2.57 16.32 14.93
N VAL A 172 -2.27 15.50 13.91
CA VAL A 172 -1.37 15.88 12.82
C VAL A 172 -1.92 17.08 12.02
N CYS A 173 -3.24 17.12 11.80
CA CYS A 173 -3.91 18.24 11.15
C CYS A 173 -3.74 19.55 11.97
N GLN A 174 -3.96 19.50 13.28
CA GLN A 174 -3.78 20.67 14.17
C GLN A 174 -2.35 21.21 14.12
N GLU A 175 -1.34 20.34 14.18
CA GLU A 175 0.07 20.73 14.07
C GLU A 175 0.41 21.42 12.74
N ASN A 176 -0.33 21.10 11.67
CA ASN A 176 -0.12 21.65 10.33
C ASN A 176 -1.10 22.78 9.95
N GLY A 177 -1.91 23.27 10.89
CA GLY A 177 -2.91 24.32 10.64
C GLY A 177 -4.04 23.87 9.71
N ILE A 178 -4.35 22.56 9.65
CA ILE A 178 -5.40 21.98 8.79
C ILE A 178 -6.69 21.82 9.60
N ARG A 179 -7.80 22.35 9.12
CA ARG A 179 -9.12 22.18 9.73
C ARG A 179 -9.74 20.88 9.24
N MET A 180 -9.96 19.91 10.13
CA MET A 180 -10.65 18.66 9.83
C MET A 180 -12.08 18.71 10.35
N HIS A 181 -13.07 18.39 9.52
CA HIS A 181 -14.48 18.39 9.87
C HIS A 181 -15.26 17.34 9.04
N GLY A 182 -16.47 16.98 9.48
CA GLY A 182 -17.28 16.04 8.71
C GLY A 182 -18.52 15.55 9.44
N ILE A 183 -19.31 14.77 8.72
CA ILE A 183 -20.46 14.01 9.23
C ILE A 183 -20.11 12.53 9.05
N ILE A 184 -19.87 11.84 10.16
CA ILE A 184 -19.24 10.53 10.13
C ILE A 184 -20.08 9.54 10.96
N ASP A 185 -20.80 8.65 10.28
CA ASP A 185 -21.45 7.50 10.92
C ASP A 185 -20.54 6.28 10.85
N GLY A 186 -19.65 6.16 11.83
CA GLY A 186 -18.67 5.07 11.89
C GLY A 186 -19.31 3.69 12.13
N LYS A 187 -20.55 3.64 12.64
CA LYS A 187 -21.26 2.37 12.85
C LYS A 187 -21.51 1.62 11.54
N LEU A 188 -21.58 2.34 10.44
CA LEU A 188 -21.76 1.76 9.11
C LEU A 188 -20.57 0.89 8.68
N LEU A 189 -19.42 1.00 9.34
CA LEU A 189 -18.18 0.28 8.99
C LEU A 189 -17.90 -0.95 9.87
N PHE A 190 -18.82 -1.37 10.74
CA PHE A 190 -18.61 -2.54 11.61
C PHE A 190 -18.42 -3.87 10.87
N PHE A 191 -18.80 -3.94 9.60
CA PHE A 191 -18.59 -5.12 8.76
C PHE A 191 -17.15 -5.24 8.21
N MET A 192 -16.36 -4.18 8.34
CA MET A 192 -14.96 -4.15 7.87
C MET A 192 -14.01 -4.60 8.97
N ASP A 193 -12.94 -5.27 8.56
CA ASP A 193 -11.85 -5.63 9.46
C ASP A 193 -11.12 -4.39 10.00
N ALA A 194 -10.67 -4.44 11.25
CA ALA A 194 -10.00 -3.33 11.93
C ALA A 194 -8.81 -2.78 11.13
N ILE A 195 -7.98 -3.68 10.61
CA ILE A 195 -6.78 -3.34 9.83
C ILE A 195 -7.16 -2.65 8.51
N ASP A 196 -8.25 -3.08 7.88
CA ASP A 196 -8.70 -2.51 6.62
C ASP A 196 -9.23 -1.08 6.81
N ILE A 197 -10.00 -0.83 7.88
CA ILE A 197 -10.43 0.52 8.26
C ILE A 197 -9.21 1.41 8.49
N TYR A 198 -8.24 0.93 9.30
CA TYR A 198 -7.03 1.68 9.58
C TYR A 198 -6.22 1.98 8.32
N THR A 199 -6.02 0.99 7.45
CA THR A 199 -5.28 1.13 6.20
C THR A 199 -5.98 2.08 5.23
N LEU A 200 -7.29 1.95 5.07
CA LEU A 200 -8.08 2.78 4.16
C LEU A 200 -8.05 4.26 4.58
N PHE A 201 -8.46 4.53 5.81
CA PHE A 201 -8.54 5.91 6.31
C PHE A 201 -7.16 6.51 6.57
N GLY A 202 -6.19 5.70 7.05
CA GLY A 202 -4.81 6.13 7.21
C GLY A 202 -4.23 6.64 5.90
N ASN A 203 -4.26 5.83 4.85
CA ASN A 203 -3.75 6.22 3.53
C ASN A 203 -4.51 7.40 2.91
N ALA A 204 -5.83 7.43 3.04
CA ALA A 204 -6.63 8.50 2.47
C ALA A 204 -6.36 9.85 3.16
N LEU A 205 -6.27 9.85 4.48
CA LEU A 205 -5.99 11.06 5.26
C LEU A 205 -4.54 11.51 5.14
N ASP A 206 -3.56 10.59 5.08
CA ASP A 206 -2.17 10.96 4.83
C ASP A 206 -2.00 11.66 3.48
N ASN A 207 -2.66 11.16 2.44
CA ASN A 207 -2.69 11.81 1.13
C ASN A 207 -3.33 13.22 1.21
N ALA A 208 -4.44 13.35 1.94
CA ALA A 208 -5.13 14.62 2.12
C ALA A 208 -4.29 15.64 2.91
N ILE A 209 -3.61 15.21 3.97
CA ILE A 209 -2.70 16.03 4.77
C ILE A 209 -1.51 16.49 3.93
N GLU A 210 -0.91 15.57 3.15
CA GLU A 210 0.21 15.92 2.28
C GLU A 210 -0.17 16.97 1.21
N ALA A 211 -1.32 16.82 0.58
CA ALA A 211 -1.84 17.80 -0.37
C ALA A 211 -2.08 19.16 0.29
N ASN A 212 -2.66 19.18 1.49
CA ASN A 212 -2.93 20.42 2.25
C ASN A 212 -1.66 21.16 2.64
N ARG A 213 -0.53 20.49 2.91
CA ARG A 213 0.75 21.15 3.25
C ARG A 213 1.26 22.06 2.13
N LYS A 214 0.86 21.81 0.89
CA LYS A 214 1.24 22.59 -0.30
C LYS A 214 0.27 23.74 -0.60
N VAL A 215 -0.80 23.86 0.16
CA VAL A 215 -1.84 24.89 0.02
C VAL A 215 -1.63 25.99 1.07
N GLU A 216 -2.08 27.20 0.76
CA GLU A 216 -2.08 28.34 1.70
C GLU A 216 -2.84 27.97 2.98
N GLU A 217 -2.30 28.36 4.14
CA GLU A 217 -2.80 27.92 5.47
C GLU A 217 -4.29 28.23 5.69
N GLU A 218 -4.77 29.36 5.20
CA GLU A 218 -6.16 29.79 5.33
C GLU A 218 -7.15 28.86 4.59
N LYS A 219 -6.68 28.18 3.54
CA LYS A 219 -7.48 27.29 2.71
C LYS A 219 -7.37 25.82 3.13
N ARG A 220 -6.49 25.49 4.08
CA ARG A 220 -6.25 24.12 4.51
C ARG A 220 -7.46 23.54 5.21
N CYS A 221 -8.05 22.53 4.61
CA CYS A 221 -9.16 21.81 5.21
C CYS A 221 -9.27 20.38 4.68
N ILE A 222 -9.85 19.50 5.49
CA ILE A 222 -10.22 18.14 5.12
C ILE A 222 -11.67 17.95 5.54
N SER A 223 -12.53 17.56 4.59
CA SER A 223 -13.93 17.22 4.85
C SER A 223 -14.12 15.71 4.71
N ILE A 224 -14.78 15.10 5.70
CA ILE A 224 -15.06 13.66 5.72
C ILE A 224 -16.55 13.45 5.83
N LEU A 225 -17.11 12.66 4.90
CA LEU A 225 -18.52 12.31 4.90
C LEU A 225 -18.67 10.79 4.82
N ILE A 226 -19.33 10.19 5.83
CA ILE A 226 -19.71 8.78 5.83
C ILE A 226 -21.19 8.69 6.11
N HIS A 227 -21.93 8.19 5.13
CA HIS A 227 -23.38 8.04 5.23
C HIS A 227 -23.88 6.86 4.41
N GLU A 228 -25.09 6.42 4.71
CA GLU A 228 -25.80 5.40 3.94
C GLU A 228 -26.89 6.03 3.08
N LYS A 229 -27.03 5.56 1.84
CA LYS A 229 -28.15 5.89 0.97
C LYS A 229 -28.49 4.69 0.06
N VAL A 230 -29.76 4.25 0.07
CA VAL A 230 -30.27 3.18 -0.82
C VAL A 230 -29.42 1.90 -0.77
N ASN A 231 -29.13 1.41 0.45
CA ASN A 231 -28.28 0.23 0.69
C ASN A 231 -26.84 0.34 0.15
N LEU A 232 -26.35 1.55 -0.05
CA LEU A 232 -24.96 1.85 -0.38
C LEU A 232 -24.37 2.72 0.73
N ILE A 233 -23.15 2.37 1.15
CA ILE A 233 -22.36 3.15 2.06
C ILE A 233 -21.43 4.03 1.23
N PHE A 234 -21.47 5.32 1.47
CA PHE A 234 -20.62 6.31 0.83
C PHE A 234 -19.59 6.82 1.84
N ILE A 235 -18.33 6.70 1.47
CA ILE A 235 -17.20 7.30 2.19
C ILE A 235 -16.60 8.33 1.25
N GLN A 236 -16.59 9.60 1.65
CA GLN A 236 -16.06 10.68 0.85
C GLN A 236 -15.06 11.49 1.68
N ILE A 237 -13.91 11.74 1.11
CA ILE A 237 -12.85 12.58 1.70
C ILE A 237 -12.48 13.62 0.67
N GLU A 238 -12.56 14.89 1.07
CA GLU A 238 -12.28 16.05 0.23
C GLU A 238 -11.17 16.88 0.83
N ASN A 239 -10.29 17.35 -0.03
CA ASN A 239 -9.23 18.29 0.36
C ASN A 239 -8.85 19.21 -0.79
N PRO A 240 -8.39 20.45 -0.53
CA PRO A 240 -7.78 21.29 -1.55
C PRO A 240 -6.45 20.70 -2.01
N TYR A 241 -6.07 21.04 -3.25
CA TYR A 241 -4.76 20.73 -3.82
C TYR A 241 -4.29 21.89 -4.70
N SER A 242 -2.97 22.05 -4.87
CA SER A 242 -2.38 23.16 -5.63
C SER A 242 -1.58 22.73 -6.86
N GLU A 243 -1.22 21.45 -6.95
CA GLU A 243 -0.38 20.93 -8.03
C GLU A 243 -1.22 20.20 -9.09
N ALA A 244 -0.80 20.27 -10.36
CA ALA A 244 -1.42 19.51 -11.41
C ALA A 244 -1.27 18.00 -11.14
N LEU A 245 -2.39 17.29 -11.09
CA LEU A 245 -2.41 15.85 -10.88
C LEU A 245 -2.31 15.11 -12.23
N HIS A 246 -1.32 14.25 -12.35
CA HIS A 246 -1.18 13.35 -13.49
C HIS A 246 -1.76 11.98 -13.14
N PHE A 247 -2.69 11.49 -13.95
CA PHE A 247 -3.34 10.20 -13.73
C PHE A 247 -2.72 9.11 -14.62
N LYS A 248 -2.46 7.95 -14.05
CA LYS A 248 -2.09 6.72 -14.76
C LYS A 248 -2.95 5.57 -14.27
N HIS A 249 -3.59 4.86 -15.19
CA HIS A 249 -4.56 3.80 -14.86
C HIS A 249 -5.68 4.24 -13.89
N GLY A 250 -6.11 5.52 -14.00
CA GLY A 250 -7.16 6.08 -13.15
C GLY A 250 -6.74 6.45 -11.72
N LEU A 251 -5.44 6.37 -11.38
CA LEU A 251 -4.89 6.81 -10.11
C LEU A 251 -3.91 7.97 -10.31
N PRO A 252 -3.84 8.95 -9.37
CA PRO A 252 -2.86 10.01 -9.42
C PRO A 252 -1.46 9.46 -9.24
N GLN A 253 -0.52 9.94 -10.04
CA GLN A 253 0.90 9.63 -9.89
C GLN A 253 1.48 10.41 -8.70
N THR A 254 2.30 9.74 -7.90
CA THR A 254 3.06 10.40 -6.83
C THR A 254 4.11 11.34 -7.43
N SER A 255 4.23 12.54 -6.86
CA SER A 255 5.26 13.53 -7.20
C SER A 255 6.59 13.27 -6.48
N LYS A 256 6.71 12.23 -5.67
CA LYS A 256 7.93 11.93 -4.90
C LYS A 256 8.95 11.19 -5.76
N GLU A 257 10.24 11.58 -5.61
CA GLU A 257 11.38 10.99 -6.34
C GLU A 257 11.64 9.52 -5.96
N ASP A 258 11.23 9.08 -4.77
CA ASP A 258 11.42 7.73 -4.26
C ASP A 258 10.30 6.79 -4.73
N LYS A 259 10.47 6.24 -5.95
CA LYS A 259 9.48 5.40 -6.63
C LYS A 259 9.30 4.02 -6.01
N ASP A 260 10.22 3.56 -5.17
CA ASP A 260 10.23 2.19 -4.65
C ASP A 260 9.32 1.98 -3.42
N TYR A 261 8.93 3.06 -2.72
CA TYR A 261 8.09 2.98 -1.52
C TYR A 261 6.79 3.81 -1.59
N HIS A 262 6.57 4.62 -2.64
CA HIS A 262 5.47 5.56 -2.73
C HIS A 262 4.63 5.31 -4.00
N GLY A 263 3.34 5.20 -3.84
CA GLY A 263 2.35 4.89 -4.89
C GLY A 263 1.37 3.79 -4.48
N PHE A 264 1.70 3.07 -3.40
CA PHE A 264 0.86 1.97 -2.90
C PHE A 264 -0.38 2.46 -2.12
N GLY A 265 -0.39 3.71 -1.61
CA GLY A 265 -1.49 4.23 -0.79
C GLY A 265 -2.83 4.23 -1.52
N MET A 266 -2.89 4.80 -2.73
CA MET A 266 -4.12 4.84 -3.54
C MET A 266 -4.53 3.46 -4.07
N GLU A 267 -3.56 2.62 -4.44
CA GLU A 267 -3.81 1.23 -4.85
C GLU A 267 -4.34 0.41 -3.67
N SER A 268 -3.79 0.62 -2.47
CA SER A 268 -4.27 0.01 -1.24
C SER A 268 -5.72 0.40 -0.94
N ILE A 269 -6.09 1.67 -1.08
CA ILE A 269 -7.47 2.14 -0.91
C ILE A 269 -8.40 1.46 -1.93
N ARG A 270 -7.98 1.36 -3.19
CA ARG A 270 -8.76 0.66 -4.24
C ARG A 270 -8.97 -0.81 -3.88
N THR A 271 -7.89 -1.51 -3.52
CA THR A 271 -7.94 -2.92 -3.12
C THR A 271 -8.86 -3.14 -1.92
N MET A 272 -8.83 -2.25 -0.91
CA MET A 272 -9.74 -2.34 0.22
C MET A 272 -11.20 -2.12 -0.21
N ALA A 273 -11.49 -1.15 -1.05
CA ALA A 273 -12.84 -0.93 -1.56
C ALA A 273 -13.36 -2.16 -2.32
N GLU A 274 -12.55 -2.74 -3.21
CA GLU A 274 -12.88 -3.92 -4.00
C GLU A 274 -13.06 -5.19 -3.13
N LYS A 275 -12.26 -5.35 -2.06
CA LYS A 275 -12.41 -6.45 -1.08
C LYS A 275 -13.82 -6.51 -0.50
N TYR A 276 -14.46 -5.36 -0.31
CA TYR A 276 -15.82 -5.25 0.22
C TYR A 276 -16.89 -5.08 -0.87
N GLY A 277 -16.56 -5.43 -2.13
CA GLY A 277 -17.48 -5.36 -3.27
C GLY A 277 -17.84 -3.94 -3.70
N GLY A 278 -17.05 -2.97 -3.27
CA GLY A 278 -17.19 -1.56 -3.62
C GLY A 278 -16.27 -1.11 -4.73
N PHE A 279 -16.22 0.18 -4.98
CA PHE A 279 -15.33 0.81 -5.95
C PHE A 279 -14.90 2.19 -5.50
N LEU A 280 -13.71 2.60 -5.97
CA LEU A 280 -13.11 3.90 -5.74
C LEU A 280 -13.35 4.82 -6.94
N THR A 281 -13.80 6.04 -6.68
CA THR A 281 -13.91 7.12 -7.68
C THR A 281 -13.09 8.31 -7.20
N LEU A 282 -12.35 8.93 -8.13
CA LEU A 282 -11.55 10.12 -7.87
C LEU A 282 -12.03 11.23 -8.79
N GLU A 283 -12.33 12.38 -8.21
CA GLU A 283 -12.77 13.56 -8.94
C GLU A 283 -11.84 14.74 -8.60
N THR A 284 -11.57 15.56 -9.59
CA THR A 284 -10.77 16.79 -9.43
C THR A 284 -11.52 17.95 -10.08
N GLY A 285 -11.70 19.04 -9.37
CA GLY A 285 -12.34 20.24 -9.89
C GLY A 285 -12.28 21.39 -8.92
N GLN A 286 -12.18 22.62 -9.42
CA GLN A 286 -12.14 23.84 -8.60
C GLN A 286 -11.13 23.81 -7.45
N ASP A 287 -9.92 23.28 -7.71
CA ASP A 287 -8.84 23.10 -6.73
C ASP A 287 -9.17 22.17 -5.55
N ILE A 288 -10.21 21.32 -5.69
CA ILE A 288 -10.62 20.31 -4.71
C ILE A 288 -10.45 18.93 -5.29
N PHE A 289 -9.76 18.08 -4.54
CA PHE A 289 -9.67 16.63 -4.78
C PHE A 289 -10.71 15.90 -3.95
N VAL A 290 -11.48 15.05 -4.60
CA VAL A 290 -12.53 14.24 -3.98
C VAL A 290 -12.21 12.77 -4.17
N LEU A 291 -12.01 12.06 -3.06
CA LEU A 291 -11.92 10.62 -3.00
C LEU A 291 -13.27 10.10 -2.53
N ARG A 292 -13.91 9.24 -3.34
CA ARG A 292 -15.18 8.64 -3.00
C ARG A 292 -15.12 7.12 -3.12
N ILE A 293 -15.50 6.43 -2.06
CA ILE A 293 -15.64 4.98 -2.03
C ILE A 293 -17.13 4.67 -1.86
N THR A 294 -17.63 3.78 -2.69
CA THR A 294 -19.02 3.29 -2.61
C THR A 294 -19.00 1.80 -2.36
N ILE A 295 -19.61 1.35 -1.26
CA ILE A 295 -19.64 -0.06 -0.84
C ILE A 295 -21.09 -0.51 -0.71
N PRO A 296 -21.50 -1.64 -1.28
CA PRO A 296 -22.82 -2.18 -1.03
C PRO A 296 -22.95 -2.62 0.43
N ARG A 297 -24.06 -2.25 1.09
CA ARG A 297 -24.34 -2.77 2.44
C ARG A 297 -24.69 -4.25 2.32
N SER A 298 -23.80 -5.14 2.77
CA SER A 298 -24.14 -6.55 2.94
C SER A 298 -25.24 -6.68 3.98
N ARG A 299 -26.28 -7.43 3.65
CA ARG A 299 -27.41 -7.73 4.56
C ARG A 299 -26.98 -8.59 5.73
#